data_a74db296beb35698f47adc387d871eae
#
_entry.id   a74db296beb35698f47adc387d871eae
#
_cell.length_a   1.000
_cell.length_b   1.000
_cell.length_c   1.000
_cell.angle_alpha   90.00
_cell.angle_beta   90.00
_cell.angle_gamma   90.00
#
_symmetry.space_group_name_H-M   'P 1'
#
loop_
_entity.id
_entity.type
_entity.pdbx_description
1 polymer ?
#
loop_
_entity_poly.entity_id
_entity_poly.type
_entity_poly.pdbx_seq_one_letter_code
_entity_poly.pdbx_strand_id
1 'polypeptide(L)'
;MKKTIIGVVIVAIVCWLGGSWVLAKQQPSQEKITIVGSTALQPLAEAVANDYRTKHPQTSIIVQGGGSGTGLSQVQAGAVNIGSADIFADQQDGINANKLDDNIVAVSGIVPIVNEELGIKNLTMKQLQQIFTGQITNWQEVGGPDLPITVINRAHGSGTRVAFEQTVLKPGMQAVNAQEQDSNGTVKEIIRNTPGAISYIAFAYLNDQVQSVSLDGVAPTADNITTNKWPLW
;
A
#
# COMPACT_ATOMS: atom_id res chain seq x y z
N MET A 1 -62.13 15.10 -45.19
CA MET A 1 -60.70 14.85 -45.47
C MET A 1 -59.75 15.37 -44.39
N LYS A 2 -59.95 16.48 -43.70
CA LYS A 2 -59.00 17.02 -42.65
C LYS A 2 -58.92 16.20 -41.34
N LYS A 3 -59.97 15.48 -40.95
CA LYS A 3 -59.98 14.69 -39.70
C LYS A 3 -59.22 13.36 -39.79
N THR A 4 -59.10 12.76 -40.97
CA THR A 4 -58.43 11.49 -41.18
C THR A 4 -56.90 11.64 -41.20
N ILE A 5 -56.39 12.79 -41.67
CA ILE A 5 -54.96 13.08 -41.71
C ILE A 5 -54.38 13.31 -40.32
N ILE A 6 -55.12 13.94 -39.40
CA ILE A 6 -54.67 14.20 -38.04
C ILE A 6 -54.52 12.88 -37.27
N GLY A 7 -55.45 11.90 -37.49
CA GLY A 7 -55.36 10.59 -36.81
C GLY A 7 -54.10 9.78 -37.22
N VAL A 8 -53.73 9.81 -38.49
CA VAL A 8 -52.56 9.09 -39.01
C VAL A 8 -51.25 9.69 -38.51
N VAL A 9 -51.18 11.04 -38.40
CA VAL A 9 -49.96 11.71 -37.87
C VAL A 9 -49.78 11.41 -36.38
N ILE A 10 -50.83 11.38 -35.56
CA ILE A 10 -50.73 11.07 -34.13
C ILE A 10 -50.29 9.62 -33.89
N VAL A 11 -50.80 8.65 -34.69
CA VAL A 11 -50.37 7.24 -34.58
C VAL A 11 -48.88 7.08 -35.01
N ALA A 12 -48.45 7.79 -36.03
CA ALA A 12 -47.02 7.75 -36.47
C ALA A 12 -46.07 8.35 -35.41
N ILE A 13 -46.47 9.43 -34.73
CA ILE A 13 -45.68 10.06 -33.69
C ILE A 13 -45.59 9.16 -32.44
N VAL A 14 -46.71 8.52 -32.05
CA VAL A 14 -46.71 7.60 -30.92
C VAL A 14 -45.88 6.34 -31.19
N CYS A 15 -45.88 5.80 -32.39
CA CYS A 15 -45.03 4.69 -32.79
C CYS A 15 -43.54 5.09 -32.84
N TRP A 16 -43.22 6.34 -33.26
CA TRP A 16 -41.83 6.82 -33.29
C TRP A 16 -41.29 7.11 -31.92
N LEU A 17 -42.08 7.66 -31.00
CA LEU A 17 -41.69 7.87 -29.60
C LEU A 17 -41.67 6.57 -28.79
N GLY A 18 -42.54 5.60 -29.05
CA GLY A 18 -42.55 4.27 -28.43
C GLY A 18 -41.40 3.40 -28.87
N GLY A 19 -41.00 3.48 -30.16
CA GLY A 19 -39.86 2.72 -30.72
C GLY A 19 -38.51 3.14 -30.18
N SER A 20 -38.35 4.41 -29.78
CA SER A 20 -37.10 4.94 -29.22
C SER A 20 -36.85 4.47 -27.76
N TRP A 21 -37.88 4.04 -27.05
CA TRP A 21 -37.75 3.56 -25.67
C TRP A 21 -37.33 2.08 -25.57
N VAL A 22 -37.55 1.30 -26.62
CA VAL A 22 -37.26 -0.15 -26.64
C VAL A 22 -35.79 -0.42 -27.03
N LEU A 23 -35.06 0.59 -27.55
CA LEU A 23 -33.67 0.46 -27.99
C LEU A 23 -32.62 1.07 -27.01
N ALA A 24 -33.05 1.44 -25.80
CA ALA A 24 -32.07 1.62 -24.73
C ALA A 24 -31.50 0.21 -24.43
N LYS A 25 -30.48 -0.22 -25.20
CA LYS A 25 -29.64 -1.35 -24.83
C LYS A 25 -29.23 -1.10 -23.39
N GLN A 26 -29.75 -1.90 -22.44
CA GLN A 26 -29.15 -2.01 -21.11
C GLN A 26 -27.67 -2.30 -21.38
N GLN A 27 -26.82 -1.29 -21.22
CA GLN A 27 -25.39 -1.56 -21.12
C GLN A 27 -25.27 -2.56 -19.98
N PRO A 28 -24.61 -3.70 -20.19
CA PRO A 28 -24.37 -4.63 -19.11
C PRO A 28 -23.78 -3.83 -17.95
N SER A 29 -24.34 -3.96 -16.77
CA SER A 29 -23.85 -3.27 -15.57
C SER A 29 -22.37 -3.64 -15.43
N GLN A 30 -21.51 -2.64 -15.59
CA GLN A 30 -20.06 -2.86 -15.47
C GLN A 30 -19.81 -3.28 -14.02
N GLU A 31 -19.38 -4.50 -13.82
CA GLU A 31 -18.99 -4.99 -12.50
C GLU A 31 -17.83 -4.15 -12.00
N LYS A 32 -17.97 -3.55 -10.81
CA LYS A 32 -16.97 -2.67 -10.22
C LYS A 32 -16.38 -3.32 -8.99
N ILE A 33 -15.07 -3.50 -8.98
CA ILE A 33 -14.29 -3.99 -7.84
C ILE A 33 -13.41 -2.83 -7.35
N THR A 34 -13.51 -2.51 -6.07
CA THR A 34 -12.67 -1.50 -5.43
C THR A 34 -11.79 -2.16 -4.39
N ILE A 35 -10.48 -1.96 -4.50
CA ILE A 35 -9.43 -2.47 -3.61
C ILE A 35 -8.78 -1.26 -2.96
N VAL A 36 -8.76 -1.21 -1.63
CA VAL A 36 -8.16 -0.08 -0.88
C VAL A 36 -7.28 -0.65 0.24
N GLY A 37 -6.16 0.00 0.53
CA GLY A 37 -5.41 -0.30 1.75
C GLY A 37 -3.89 -0.22 1.60
N SER A 38 -3.20 -1.31 1.90
CA SER A 38 -1.73 -1.36 1.93
C SER A 38 -1.08 -0.81 0.67
N THR A 39 -0.22 0.19 0.85
CA THR A 39 0.64 0.67 -0.25
C THR A 39 1.76 -0.32 -0.57
N ALA A 40 2.15 -1.21 0.35
CA ALA A 40 3.15 -2.24 0.07
C ALA A 40 2.61 -3.31 -0.90
N LEU A 41 1.33 -3.66 -0.77
CA LEU A 41 0.64 -4.61 -1.64
C LEU A 41 0.14 -3.98 -2.95
N GLN A 42 0.07 -2.65 -3.02
CA GLN A 42 -0.53 -1.93 -4.16
C GLN A 42 0.08 -2.32 -5.51
N PRO A 43 1.41 -2.41 -5.71
CA PRO A 43 1.98 -2.79 -7.01
C PRO A 43 1.53 -4.18 -7.49
N LEU A 44 1.42 -5.14 -6.57
CA LEU A 44 0.92 -6.48 -6.90
C LEU A 44 -0.57 -6.43 -7.26
N ALA A 45 -1.37 -5.71 -6.47
CA ALA A 45 -2.81 -5.57 -6.74
C ALA A 45 -3.07 -4.89 -8.09
N GLU A 46 -2.30 -3.87 -8.46
CA GLU A 46 -2.38 -3.20 -9.75
C GLU A 46 -2.00 -4.13 -10.92
N ALA A 47 -0.92 -4.91 -10.76
CA ALA A 47 -0.50 -5.87 -11.78
C ALA A 47 -1.58 -6.95 -12.01
N VAL A 48 -2.12 -7.52 -10.94
CA VAL A 48 -3.21 -8.52 -11.00
C VAL A 48 -4.47 -7.90 -11.60
N ALA A 49 -4.84 -6.66 -11.20
CA ALA A 49 -6.00 -5.96 -11.76
C ALA A 49 -5.86 -5.71 -13.27
N ASN A 50 -4.65 -5.39 -13.75
CA ASN A 50 -4.39 -5.22 -15.18
C ASN A 50 -4.54 -6.53 -15.96
N ASP A 51 -4.00 -7.63 -15.44
CA ASP A 51 -4.14 -8.95 -16.05
C ASP A 51 -5.60 -9.42 -16.07
N TYR A 52 -6.32 -9.20 -14.96
CA TYR A 52 -7.75 -9.54 -14.85
C TYR A 52 -8.61 -8.78 -15.85
N ARG A 53 -8.41 -7.45 -15.99
CA ARG A 53 -9.14 -6.63 -16.97
C ARG A 53 -8.92 -7.10 -18.43
N THR A 54 -7.74 -7.62 -18.74
CA THR A 54 -7.45 -8.17 -20.07
C THR A 54 -8.32 -9.38 -20.37
N LYS A 55 -8.62 -10.21 -19.38
CA LYS A 55 -9.45 -11.42 -19.49
C LYS A 55 -10.95 -11.11 -19.31
N HIS A 56 -11.26 -10.04 -18.57
CA HIS A 56 -12.61 -9.64 -18.19
C HIS A 56 -12.86 -8.14 -18.52
N PRO A 57 -12.98 -7.75 -19.79
CA PRO A 57 -13.01 -6.34 -20.22
C PRO A 57 -14.26 -5.58 -19.74
N GLN A 58 -15.27 -6.28 -19.22
CA GLN A 58 -16.48 -5.68 -18.65
C GLN A 58 -16.32 -5.33 -17.16
N THR A 59 -15.20 -5.73 -16.52
CA THR A 59 -14.96 -5.48 -15.10
C THR A 59 -14.10 -4.22 -14.92
N SER A 60 -14.57 -3.28 -14.12
CA SER A 60 -13.82 -2.11 -13.67
C SER A 60 -13.16 -2.41 -12.33
N ILE A 61 -11.84 -2.38 -12.27
CA ILE A 61 -11.09 -2.58 -11.00
C ILE A 61 -10.37 -1.30 -10.65
N ILE A 62 -10.59 -0.80 -9.44
CA ILE A 62 -9.90 0.38 -8.90
C ILE A 62 -9.02 -0.07 -7.75
N VAL A 63 -7.73 0.25 -7.80
CA VAL A 63 -6.77 -0.01 -6.72
C VAL A 63 -6.32 1.31 -6.14
N GLN A 64 -6.39 1.45 -4.81
CA GLN A 64 -6.03 2.67 -4.10
C GLN A 64 -5.20 2.32 -2.86
N GLY A 65 -4.16 3.13 -2.59
CA GLY A 65 -3.45 3.11 -1.33
C GLY A 65 -4.27 3.69 -0.17
N GLY A 66 -3.63 3.92 0.97
CA GLY A 66 -4.25 4.53 2.16
C GLY A 66 -3.81 3.86 3.47
N GLY A 67 -3.00 2.80 3.37
CA GLY A 67 -2.52 2.00 4.50
C GLY A 67 -3.48 0.88 4.90
N SER A 68 -2.93 -0.12 5.59
CA SER A 68 -3.65 -1.33 6.00
C SER A 68 -4.88 -1.02 6.86
N GLY A 69 -4.76 -0.09 7.81
CA GLY A 69 -5.88 0.31 8.66
C GLY A 69 -7.05 0.91 7.89
N THR A 70 -6.78 1.71 6.85
CA THR A 70 -7.82 2.24 5.96
C THR A 70 -8.50 1.12 5.19
N GLY A 71 -7.72 0.17 4.63
CA GLY A 71 -8.25 -0.98 3.91
C GLY A 71 -9.18 -1.83 4.78
N LEU A 72 -8.70 -2.21 5.96
CA LEU A 72 -9.45 -3.03 6.91
C LEU A 72 -10.73 -2.32 7.39
N SER A 73 -10.65 -1.02 7.69
CA SER A 73 -11.83 -0.25 8.13
C SER A 73 -12.88 -0.13 7.02
N GLN A 74 -12.47 0.13 5.78
CA GLN A 74 -13.39 0.29 4.66
C GLN A 74 -14.04 -1.04 4.23
N VAL A 75 -13.29 -2.15 4.22
CA VAL A 75 -13.88 -3.45 3.90
C VAL A 75 -14.83 -3.92 5.01
N GLN A 76 -14.48 -3.71 6.28
CA GLN A 76 -15.40 -4.00 7.41
C GLN A 76 -16.70 -3.21 7.32
N ALA A 77 -16.64 -1.96 6.87
CA ALA A 77 -17.80 -1.10 6.67
C ALA A 77 -18.60 -1.43 5.39
N GLY A 78 -18.13 -2.36 4.55
CA GLY A 78 -18.74 -2.67 3.26
C GLY A 78 -18.59 -1.56 2.21
N ALA A 79 -17.68 -0.59 2.43
CA ALA A 79 -17.46 0.52 1.51
C ALA A 79 -16.60 0.12 0.29
N VAL A 80 -15.83 -0.96 0.41
CA VAL A 80 -15.00 -1.52 -0.66
C VAL A 80 -15.13 -3.03 -0.71
N ASN A 81 -14.77 -3.64 -1.83
CA ASN A 81 -14.88 -5.08 -2.03
C ASN A 81 -13.72 -5.83 -1.39
N ILE A 82 -12.53 -5.25 -1.42
CA ILE A 82 -11.30 -5.85 -0.90
C ILE A 82 -10.53 -4.80 -0.10
N GLY A 83 -10.20 -5.13 1.15
CA GLY A 83 -9.25 -4.40 1.97
C GLY A 83 -7.87 -5.05 1.86
N SER A 84 -6.87 -4.36 1.33
CA SER A 84 -5.50 -4.87 1.31
C SER A 84 -4.74 -4.46 2.57
N ALA A 85 -4.03 -5.41 3.21
CA ALA A 85 -3.31 -5.18 4.45
C ALA A 85 -1.99 -5.94 4.49
N ASP A 86 -1.01 -5.43 5.25
CA ASP A 86 0.28 -6.09 5.54
C ASP A 86 0.24 -6.83 6.90
N ILE A 87 -0.89 -6.75 7.58
CA ILE A 87 -1.16 -7.35 8.88
C ILE A 87 -2.49 -8.06 8.85
N PHE A 88 -2.70 -9.01 9.73
CA PHE A 88 -3.99 -9.66 9.88
C PHE A 88 -5.02 -8.71 10.52
N ALA A 89 -6.30 -9.00 10.28
CA ALA A 89 -7.39 -8.14 10.74
C ALA A 89 -7.44 -8.03 12.28
N ASP A 90 -7.06 -9.06 13.00
CA ASP A 90 -7.01 -9.09 14.47
C ASP A 90 -5.84 -8.28 15.07
N GLN A 91 -4.87 -7.90 14.26
CA GLN A 91 -3.74 -7.06 14.67
C GLN A 91 -4.03 -5.55 14.56
N GLN A 92 -5.19 -5.18 14.02
CA GLN A 92 -5.59 -3.79 13.84
C GLN A 92 -6.66 -3.39 14.87
N ASP A 93 -6.33 -2.41 15.71
CA ASP A 93 -7.29 -1.85 16.66
C ASP A 93 -8.58 -1.35 16.00
N GLY A 94 -9.72 -1.66 16.62
CA GLY A 94 -11.04 -1.24 16.13
C GLY A 94 -11.61 -2.10 15.00
N ILE A 95 -10.89 -3.13 14.55
CA ILE A 95 -11.36 -4.09 13.55
C ILE A 95 -11.93 -5.34 14.23
N ASN A 96 -13.10 -5.75 13.80
CA ASN A 96 -13.71 -7.03 14.18
C ASN A 96 -13.34 -8.10 13.15
N ALA A 97 -12.25 -8.81 13.40
CA ALA A 97 -11.73 -9.85 12.50
C ALA A 97 -12.75 -10.93 12.17
N ASN A 98 -13.70 -11.25 13.07
CA ASN A 98 -14.75 -12.24 12.81
C ASN A 98 -15.73 -11.86 11.69
N LYS A 99 -15.68 -10.63 11.18
CA LYS A 99 -16.49 -10.16 10.06
C LYS A 99 -15.73 -10.17 8.73
N LEU A 100 -14.48 -10.54 8.74
CA LEU A 100 -13.59 -10.49 7.58
C LEU A 100 -12.97 -11.87 7.33
N ASP A 101 -12.72 -12.16 6.06
CA ASP A 101 -11.96 -13.32 5.63
C ASP A 101 -10.56 -12.88 5.26
N ASP A 102 -9.54 -13.32 6.00
CA ASP A 102 -8.14 -13.07 5.69
C ASP A 102 -7.64 -14.03 4.61
N ASN A 103 -7.10 -13.48 3.53
CA ASN A 103 -6.53 -14.25 2.42
C ASN A 103 -5.07 -13.84 2.21
N ILE A 104 -4.13 -14.69 2.55
CA ILE A 104 -2.70 -14.45 2.30
C ILE A 104 -2.42 -14.61 0.81
N VAL A 105 -1.97 -13.53 0.18
CA VAL A 105 -1.68 -13.49 -1.27
C VAL A 105 -0.19 -13.40 -1.58
N ALA A 106 0.62 -12.90 -0.65
CA ALA A 106 2.07 -12.77 -0.79
C ALA A 106 2.75 -12.63 0.56
N VAL A 107 4.06 -12.85 0.59
CA VAL A 107 4.96 -12.47 1.69
C VAL A 107 5.91 -11.40 1.16
N SER A 108 6.14 -10.35 1.93
CA SER A 108 7.05 -9.26 1.57
C SER A 108 8.03 -8.97 2.70
N GLY A 109 9.28 -8.67 2.34
CA GLY A 109 10.23 -8.14 3.29
C GLY A 109 10.05 -6.64 3.51
N ILE A 110 10.44 -6.18 4.70
CA ILE A 110 10.57 -4.75 5.03
C ILE A 110 12.06 -4.41 4.95
N VAL A 111 12.41 -3.32 4.28
CA VAL A 111 13.79 -2.94 4.02
C VAL A 111 14.09 -1.57 4.60
N PRO A 112 15.01 -1.44 5.55
CA PRO A 112 15.57 -0.16 5.94
C PRO A 112 16.28 0.49 4.76
N ILE A 113 16.01 1.76 4.53
CA ILE A 113 16.60 2.55 3.46
C ILE A 113 17.16 3.85 4.00
N VAL A 114 18.26 4.28 3.40
CA VAL A 114 18.93 5.55 3.69
C VAL A 114 19.18 6.33 2.41
N ASN A 115 19.50 7.61 2.57
CA ASN A 115 20.01 8.42 1.45
C ASN A 115 21.30 7.79 0.88
N GLU A 116 21.42 7.74 -0.44
CA GLU A 116 22.52 7.06 -1.13
C GLU A 116 23.90 7.65 -0.77
N GLU A 117 23.97 8.97 -0.60
CA GLU A 117 25.23 9.69 -0.29
C GLU A 117 25.77 9.37 1.11
N LEU A 118 24.95 8.77 1.98
CA LEU A 118 25.35 8.44 3.35
C LEU A 118 26.41 7.35 3.43
N GLY A 119 26.46 6.43 2.47
CA GLY A 119 27.44 5.35 2.40
C GLY A 119 27.27 4.22 3.44
N ILE A 120 26.24 4.25 4.27
CA ILE A 120 25.93 3.19 5.24
C ILE A 120 25.28 2.00 4.52
N LYS A 121 25.95 0.85 4.54
CA LYS A 121 25.51 -0.37 3.84
C LYS A 121 25.02 -1.48 4.76
N ASN A 122 25.36 -1.39 6.06
CA ASN A 122 25.02 -2.41 7.05
C ASN A 122 24.81 -1.77 8.42
N LEU A 123 23.80 -2.22 9.13
CA LEU A 123 23.55 -1.95 10.54
C LEU A 123 23.32 -3.29 11.26
N THR A 124 23.57 -3.33 12.55
CA THR A 124 23.03 -4.42 13.37
C THR A 124 21.56 -4.16 13.70
N MET A 125 20.81 -5.20 13.97
CA MET A 125 19.41 -5.06 14.46
C MET A 125 19.34 -4.16 15.71
N LYS A 126 20.35 -4.25 16.58
CA LYS A 126 20.45 -3.38 17.76
C LYS A 126 20.66 -1.91 17.40
N GLN A 127 21.54 -1.61 16.43
CA GLN A 127 21.73 -0.23 15.96
C GLN A 127 20.47 0.32 15.31
N LEU A 128 19.80 -0.47 14.47
CA LEU A 128 18.53 -0.09 13.87
C LEU A 128 17.49 0.25 14.96
N GLN A 129 17.35 -0.60 15.97
CA GLN A 129 16.47 -0.34 17.12
C GLN A 129 16.84 0.94 17.85
N GLN A 130 18.14 1.16 18.11
CA GLN A 130 18.62 2.34 18.83
C GLN A 130 18.39 3.64 18.04
N ILE A 131 18.50 3.60 16.72
CA ILE A 131 18.18 4.73 15.84
C ILE A 131 16.68 5.04 15.93
N PHE A 132 15.83 4.04 15.75
CA PHE A 132 14.38 4.26 15.77
C PHE A 132 13.80 4.56 17.15
N THR A 133 14.56 4.33 18.22
CA THR A 133 14.20 4.76 19.59
C THR A 133 14.90 6.07 20.02
N GLY A 134 15.68 6.70 19.14
CA GLY A 134 16.37 7.96 19.43
C GLY A 134 17.57 7.84 20.37
N GLN A 135 18.09 6.62 20.60
CA GLN A 135 19.30 6.39 21.41
C GLN A 135 20.59 6.66 20.62
N ILE A 136 20.55 6.46 19.30
CA ILE A 136 21.60 6.86 18.36
C ILE A 136 21.02 7.98 17.51
N THR A 137 21.68 9.11 17.48
CA THR A 137 21.19 10.34 16.84
C THR A 137 22.14 10.92 15.81
N ASN A 138 23.34 10.37 15.69
CA ASN A 138 24.35 10.78 14.72
C ASN A 138 24.92 9.54 14.00
N TRP A 139 25.08 9.62 12.70
CA TRP A 139 25.61 8.53 11.88
C TRP A 139 27.04 8.14 12.25
N GLN A 140 27.83 9.05 12.82
CA GLN A 140 29.18 8.76 13.31
C GLN A 140 29.20 7.64 14.37
N GLU A 141 28.14 7.52 15.17
CA GLU A 141 28.01 6.47 16.21
C GLU A 141 27.92 5.05 15.62
N VAL A 142 27.61 4.95 14.33
CA VAL A 142 27.53 3.66 13.62
C VAL A 142 28.52 3.55 12.45
N GLY A 143 29.57 4.38 12.46
CA GLY A 143 30.64 4.34 11.47
C GLY A 143 30.37 5.14 10.19
N GLY A 144 29.37 5.99 10.18
CA GLY A 144 29.06 6.93 9.11
C GLY A 144 29.73 8.30 9.28
N PRO A 145 29.35 9.28 8.46
CA PRO A 145 29.81 10.66 8.58
C PRO A 145 29.28 11.33 9.88
N ASP A 146 29.93 12.42 10.30
CA ASP A 146 29.40 13.30 11.34
C ASP A 146 28.18 14.07 10.79
N LEU A 147 27.03 13.42 10.87
CA LEU A 147 25.76 13.92 10.35
C LEU A 147 24.61 13.46 11.24
N PRO A 148 23.72 14.37 11.67
CA PRO A 148 22.53 14.00 12.44
C PRO A 148 21.64 13.02 11.68
N ILE A 149 21.06 12.06 12.40
CA ILE A 149 20.10 11.11 11.85
C ILE A 149 18.70 11.76 11.81
N THR A 150 18.10 11.77 10.62
CA THR A 150 16.72 12.17 10.45
C THR A 150 15.85 10.93 10.25
N VAL A 151 15.12 10.52 11.26
CA VAL A 151 14.18 9.40 11.16
C VAL A 151 12.90 9.87 10.48
N ILE A 152 12.49 9.16 9.44
CA ILE A 152 11.18 9.28 8.81
C ILE A 152 10.40 8.01 9.15
N ASN A 153 9.31 8.14 9.88
CA ASN A 153 8.48 6.99 10.23
C ASN A 153 7.30 6.85 9.26
N ARG A 154 6.59 5.74 9.34
CA ARG A 154 5.33 5.53 8.64
C ARG A 154 4.18 6.01 9.56
N ALA A 155 3.10 6.46 8.93
CA ALA A 155 1.92 6.93 9.67
C ALA A 155 1.25 5.79 10.47
N HIS A 156 0.53 6.16 11.52
CA HIS A 156 -0.37 5.24 12.19
C HIS A 156 -1.37 4.64 11.19
N GLY A 157 -1.65 3.34 11.29
CA GLY A 157 -2.46 2.64 10.28
C GLY A 157 -1.67 2.08 9.10
N SER A 158 -0.34 2.32 9.03
CA SER A 158 0.54 1.58 8.13
C SER A 158 0.82 0.19 8.70
N GLY A 159 0.39 -0.86 7.97
CA GLY A 159 0.72 -2.24 8.34
C GLY A 159 2.23 -2.50 8.28
N THR A 160 2.94 -1.88 7.34
CA THR A 160 4.42 -1.93 7.28
C THR A 160 5.05 -1.38 8.56
N ARG A 161 4.47 -0.31 9.18
CA ARG A 161 4.90 0.20 10.48
C ARG A 161 4.66 -0.81 11.58
N VAL A 162 3.46 -1.36 11.65
CA VAL A 162 3.11 -2.35 12.68
C VAL A 162 4.08 -3.54 12.62
N ALA A 163 4.30 -4.12 11.44
CA ALA A 163 5.21 -5.24 11.27
C ALA A 163 6.68 -4.87 11.58
N PHE A 164 7.13 -3.67 11.18
CA PHE A 164 8.47 -3.17 11.52
C PHE A 164 8.64 -3.00 13.03
N GLU A 165 7.73 -2.32 13.69
CA GLU A 165 7.81 -2.06 15.12
C GLU A 165 7.73 -3.35 15.94
N GLN A 166 6.88 -4.29 15.58
CA GLN A 166 6.79 -5.62 16.23
C GLN A 166 8.11 -6.40 16.15
N THR A 167 8.87 -6.24 15.08
CA THR A 167 10.13 -6.97 14.88
C THR A 167 11.33 -6.23 15.46
N VAL A 168 11.39 -4.90 15.31
CA VAL A 168 12.56 -4.08 15.67
C VAL A 168 12.47 -3.57 17.11
N LEU A 169 11.28 -3.19 17.57
CA LEU A 169 11.10 -2.65 18.92
C LEU A 169 10.75 -3.75 19.92
N LYS A 170 11.38 -3.71 21.09
CA LYS A 170 11.02 -4.60 22.19
C LYS A 170 9.73 -4.11 22.86
N PRO A 171 8.99 -5.00 23.55
CA PRO A 171 7.83 -4.60 24.34
C PRO A 171 8.16 -3.43 25.28
N GLY A 172 7.31 -2.40 25.25
CA GLY A 172 7.49 -1.17 26.05
C GLY A 172 8.39 -0.10 25.44
N MET A 173 9.07 -0.39 24.31
CA MET A 173 9.78 0.64 23.56
C MET A 173 8.82 1.38 22.62
N GLN A 174 9.10 2.65 22.40
CA GLN A 174 8.37 3.48 21.45
C GLN A 174 9.34 4.05 20.42
N ALA A 175 8.87 4.16 19.19
CA ALA A 175 9.62 4.87 18.16
C ALA A 175 9.78 6.34 18.56
N VAL A 176 10.93 6.93 18.19
CA VAL A 176 11.18 8.35 18.36
C VAL A 176 10.10 9.17 17.64
N ASN A 177 9.72 10.31 18.24
CA ASN A 177 8.83 11.23 17.54
C ASN A 177 9.52 11.76 16.29
N ALA A 178 8.96 11.48 15.12
CA ALA A 178 9.55 11.72 13.82
C ALA A 178 8.48 12.19 12.83
N GLN A 179 8.90 12.75 11.70
CA GLN A 179 8.00 13.02 10.60
C GLN A 179 7.37 11.71 10.11
N GLU A 180 6.06 11.69 9.94
CA GLU A 180 5.33 10.52 9.49
C GLU A 180 4.90 10.63 8.03
N GLN A 181 4.91 9.49 7.32
CA GLN A 181 4.49 9.38 5.93
C GLN A 181 3.56 8.18 5.72
N ASP A 182 2.55 8.35 4.89
CA ASP A 182 1.48 7.38 4.70
C ASP A 182 1.78 6.31 3.65
N SER A 183 2.73 6.56 2.72
CA SER A 183 3.00 5.64 1.61
C SER A 183 4.49 5.25 1.47
N ASN A 184 4.74 4.06 0.91
CA ASN A 184 6.10 3.62 0.56
C ASN A 184 6.75 4.55 -0.49
N GLY A 185 5.97 5.05 -1.44
CA GLY A 185 6.45 5.95 -2.47
C GLY A 185 6.92 7.29 -1.91
N THR A 186 6.11 7.92 -1.05
CA THR A 186 6.46 9.21 -0.41
C THR A 186 7.69 9.08 0.48
N VAL A 187 7.77 8.00 1.28
CA VAL A 187 8.96 7.72 2.09
C VAL A 187 10.21 7.65 1.22
N LYS A 188 10.19 6.88 0.14
CA LYS A 188 11.33 6.73 -0.78
C LYS A 188 11.77 8.08 -1.35
N GLU A 189 10.84 8.92 -1.78
CA GLU A 189 11.15 10.25 -2.30
C GLU A 189 11.80 11.17 -1.25
N ILE A 190 11.34 11.13 0.00
CA ILE A 190 11.93 11.92 1.08
C ILE A 190 13.36 11.43 1.39
N ILE A 191 13.55 10.11 1.51
CA ILE A 191 14.87 9.53 1.79
C ILE A 191 15.87 9.89 0.69
N ARG A 192 15.48 9.81 -0.58
CA ARG A 192 16.32 10.17 -1.71
C ARG A 192 16.80 11.62 -1.63
N ASN A 193 15.96 12.53 -1.17
CA ASN A 193 16.23 13.97 -1.19
C ASN A 193 16.69 14.55 0.15
N THR A 194 16.87 13.72 1.18
CA THR A 194 17.24 14.19 2.53
C THR A 194 18.51 13.52 3.00
N PRO A 195 19.68 14.21 2.96
CA PRO A 195 20.91 13.70 3.54
C PRO A 195 20.71 13.32 5.02
N GLY A 196 21.29 12.18 5.43
CA GLY A 196 21.18 11.69 6.80
C GLY A 196 19.83 11.07 7.18
N ALA A 197 18.88 11.00 6.26
CA ALA A 197 17.59 10.38 6.54
C ALA A 197 17.62 8.84 6.49
N ILE A 198 16.81 8.23 7.37
CA ILE A 198 16.52 6.79 7.42
C ILE A 198 15.05 6.56 7.53
N SER A 199 14.57 5.52 6.86
CA SER A 199 13.22 4.98 7.00
C SER A 199 13.21 3.50 6.61
N TYR A 200 12.03 2.95 6.37
CA TYR A 200 11.83 1.59 5.87
C TYR A 200 10.66 1.55 4.87
N ILE A 201 10.79 0.64 3.90
CA ILE A 201 9.78 0.42 2.85
C ILE A 201 9.57 -1.08 2.64
N ALA A 202 8.48 -1.44 1.96
CA ALA A 202 8.32 -2.80 1.46
C ALA A 202 9.32 -3.09 0.33
N PHE A 203 9.83 -4.32 0.28
CA PHE A 203 10.82 -4.78 -0.69
C PHE A 203 10.42 -4.49 -2.15
N ALA A 204 9.13 -4.56 -2.48
CA ALA A 204 8.62 -4.27 -3.83
C ALA A 204 8.89 -2.82 -4.30
N TYR A 205 9.20 -1.89 -3.39
CA TYR A 205 9.54 -0.49 -3.70
C TYR A 205 11.04 -0.23 -3.80
N LEU A 206 11.87 -1.23 -3.46
CA LEU A 206 13.32 -1.08 -3.52
C LEU A 206 13.80 -0.98 -4.97
N ASN A 207 14.59 0.04 -5.25
CA ASN A 207 15.28 0.26 -6.52
C ASN A 207 16.57 1.04 -6.27
N ASP A 208 17.26 1.45 -7.33
CA ASP A 208 18.54 2.16 -7.31
C ASP A 208 18.48 3.64 -6.87
N GLN A 209 17.30 4.16 -6.53
CA GLN A 209 17.12 5.56 -6.10
C GLN A 209 17.40 5.78 -4.60
N VAL A 210 17.52 4.71 -3.82
CA VAL A 210 17.81 4.74 -2.39
C VAL A 210 18.73 3.59 -2.02
N GLN A 211 19.58 3.80 -1.03
CA GLN A 211 20.46 2.75 -0.52
C GLN A 211 19.71 1.86 0.47
N SER A 212 19.59 0.56 0.15
CA SER A 212 19.16 -0.43 1.14
C SER A 212 20.26 -0.74 2.15
N VAL A 213 19.86 -1.03 3.39
CA VAL A 213 20.78 -1.37 4.47
C VAL A 213 20.64 -2.84 4.79
N SER A 214 21.77 -3.58 4.76
CA SER A 214 21.86 -4.94 5.28
C SER A 214 21.71 -4.95 6.79
N LEU A 215 21.20 -6.03 7.36
CA LEU A 215 21.06 -6.21 8.81
C LEU A 215 21.89 -7.41 9.27
N ASP A 216 22.77 -7.18 10.24
CA ASP A 216 23.71 -8.19 10.75
C ASP A 216 24.46 -8.94 9.63
N GLY A 217 24.80 -8.23 8.55
CA GLY A 217 25.48 -8.74 7.37
C GLY A 217 24.59 -9.44 6.35
N VAL A 218 23.29 -9.58 6.60
CA VAL A 218 22.34 -10.17 5.65
C VAL A 218 21.74 -9.05 4.77
N ALA A 219 21.84 -9.21 3.45
CA ALA A 219 21.27 -8.27 2.50
C ALA A 219 19.77 -8.53 2.25
N PRO A 220 18.96 -7.48 2.03
CA PRO A 220 17.53 -7.62 1.68
C PRO A 220 17.39 -8.05 0.21
N THR A 221 17.56 -9.33 -0.05
CA THR A 221 17.36 -9.93 -1.38
C THR A 221 16.12 -10.82 -1.38
N ALA A 222 15.52 -11.03 -2.56
CA ALA A 222 14.39 -11.94 -2.68
C ALA A 222 14.71 -13.34 -2.12
N ASP A 223 15.91 -13.87 -2.39
CA ASP A 223 16.35 -15.16 -1.86
C ASP A 223 16.42 -15.16 -0.32
N ASN A 224 17.01 -14.13 0.28
CA ASN A 224 17.10 -14.04 1.74
C ASN A 224 15.75 -13.86 2.42
N ILE A 225 14.80 -13.19 1.76
CA ILE A 225 13.42 -13.03 2.25
C ILE A 225 12.70 -14.37 2.17
N THR A 226 12.70 -15.03 1.02
CA THR A 226 11.98 -16.28 0.80
C THR A 226 12.57 -17.47 1.58
N THR A 227 13.85 -17.42 1.93
CA THR A 227 14.53 -18.45 2.75
C THR A 227 14.57 -18.11 4.24
N ASN A 228 13.86 -17.07 4.68
CA ASN A 228 13.79 -16.59 6.08
C ASN A 228 15.16 -16.22 6.69
N LYS A 229 16.14 -15.87 5.87
CA LYS A 229 17.43 -15.35 6.34
C LYS A 229 17.34 -13.85 6.66
N TRP A 230 16.51 -13.13 5.91
CA TRP A 230 16.23 -11.72 6.17
C TRP A 230 15.32 -11.58 7.40
N PRO A 231 15.69 -10.75 8.41
CA PRO A 231 14.97 -10.73 9.69
C PRO A 231 13.67 -9.92 9.70
N LEU A 232 13.42 -9.08 8.68
CA LEU A 232 12.23 -8.21 8.61
C LEU A 232 11.29 -8.65 7.49
N TRP A 233 10.40 -9.62 7.79
CA TRP A 233 9.41 -10.13 6.83
C TRP A 233 8.09 -10.45 7.53
#